data_c70689fcd97a1d7223bdaddc9c2f50b7
#
_entry.id   c70689fcd97a1d7223bdaddc9c2f50b7
#
_cell.length_a   1.000
_cell.length_b   1.000
_cell.length_c   1.000
_cell.angle_alpha   90.00
_cell.angle_beta   90.00
_cell.angle_gamma   90.00
#
_symmetry.space_group_name_H-M   'P 1'
#
loop_
_entity.id
_entity.type
_entity.pdbx_description
1 polymer ?
#
loop_
_entity_poly.entity_id
_entity_poly.type
_entity_poly.pdbx_seq_one_letter_code
_entity_poly.pdbx_strand_id
1 'polypeptide(L)'
;MSTLHAAWRGMTDAQRTAWDRYINFSNQSIRRDRNVLMSGHALFIKYNLAKLMIGDAIITDLLYISMPIFPTLAQIGSDGATLIFDVGDVYDEDLMFCLVKLTTPRVPSRSFSPQGLRNIPLTYDGSGTFGINAAYSAIFGFVPSWNLTLHFSLQWFCRTAPLINSPQVGKTLIVAI
;
A
#
# COMPACT_ATOMS: atom_id res chain seq x y z
N MET A 1 15.19 1.45 -8.80
CA MET A 1 15.57 -0.01 -8.76
C MET A 1 17.07 -0.22 -8.53
N SER A 2 17.97 0.49 -9.21
CA SER A 2 19.43 0.37 -9.01
C SER A 2 19.87 0.62 -7.57
N THR A 3 19.33 1.63 -6.90
CA THR A 3 19.65 2.00 -5.51
C THR A 3 19.34 0.87 -4.52
N LEU A 4 18.19 0.22 -4.63
CA LEU A 4 17.82 -0.89 -3.75
C LEU A 4 18.68 -2.12 -3.96
N HIS A 5 19.03 -2.43 -5.21
CA HIS A 5 19.97 -3.53 -5.49
C HIS A 5 21.38 -3.23 -4.97
N ALA A 6 21.83 -1.98 -5.04
CA ALA A 6 23.10 -1.56 -4.45
C ALA A 6 23.07 -1.67 -2.92
N ALA A 7 21.99 -1.22 -2.28
CA ALA A 7 21.80 -1.35 -0.83
C ALA A 7 21.82 -2.84 -0.41
N TRP A 8 21.11 -3.72 -1.11
CA TRP A 8 21.14 -5.16 -0.84
C TRP A 8 22.56 -5.76 -0.91
N ARG A 9 23.32 -5.40 -1.96
CA ARG A 9 24.71 -5.88 -2.11
C ARG A 9 25.64 -5.35 -1.02
N GLY A 10 25.39 -4.15 -0.50
CA GLY A 10 26.15 -3.57 0.59
C GLY A 10 25.85 -4.12 1.98
N MET A 11 24.78 -4.94 2.12
CA MET A 11 24.42 -5.55 3.40
C MET A 11 25.39 -6.68 3.76
N THR A 12 25.57 -6.90 5.07
CA THR A 12 26.29 -8.05 5.61
C THR A 12 25.51 -9.35 5.37
N ASP A 13 26.19 -10.48 5.45
CA ASP A 13 25.54 -11.81 5.35
C ASP A 13 24.53 -12.03 6.48
N ALA A 14 24.81 -11.50 7.67
CA ALA A 14 23.88 -11.57 8.80
C ALA A 14 22.58 -10.83 8.51
N GLN A 15 22.66 -9.62 7.93
CA GLN A 15 21.48 -8.85 7.54
C GLN A 15 20.68 -9.57 6.45
N ARG A 16 21.32 -10.05 5.38
CA ARG A 16 20.66 -10.84 4.34
C ARG A 16 19.97 -12.09 4.88
N THR A 17 20.67 -12.83 5.76
CA THR A 17 20.11 -14.00 6.44
C THR A 17 18.88 -13.64 7.30
N ALA A 18 18.89 -12.48 7.97
CA ALA A 18 17.74 -12.00 8.73
C ALA A 18 16.50 -11.81 7.83
N TRP A 19 16.67 -11.21 6.66
CA TRP A 19 15.61 -11.06 5.68
C TRP A 19 15.07 -12.39 5.15
N ASP A 20 15.93 -13.38 4.90
CA ASP A 20 15.52 -14.72 4.47
C ASP A 20 14.77 -15.47 5.57
N ARG A 21 15.23 -15.38 6.83
CA ARG A 21 14.54 -15.97 8.00
C ARG A 21 13.16 -15.34 8.23
N TYR A 22 13.06 -14.03 8.03
CA TYR A 22 11.82 -13.31 8.24
C TYR A 22 10.68 -13.80 7.34
N ILE A 23 10.97 -14.22 6.13
CA ILE A 23 9.97 -14.78 5.20
C ILE A 23 9.34 -16.05 5.77
N ASN A 24 10.15 -16.94 6.30
CA ASN A 24 9.66 -18.19 6.91
C ASN A 24 8.75 -17.89 8.11
N PHE A 25 9.02 -16.81 8.83
CA PHE A 25 8.22 -16.38 9.97
C PHE A 25 6.92 -15.68 9.54
N SER A 26 6.96 -14.85 8.50
CA SER A 26 5.82 -14.00 8.07
C SER A 26 4.88 -14.67 7.07
N ASN A 27 5.16 -15.88 6.62
CA ASN A 27 4.39 -16.61 5.57
C ASN A 27 4.15 -15.79 4.30
N GLN A 28 5.09 -14.91 3.94
CA GLN A 28 4.99 -14.10 2.73
C GLN A 28 5.22 -14.98 1.49
N SER A 29 4.22 -15.09 0.63
CA SER A 29 4.34 -15.82 -0.63
C SER A 29 4.37 -14.89 -1.84
N ILE A 30 5.10 -15.28 -2.88
CA ILE A 30 5.13 -14.56 -4.16
C ILE A 30 3.79 -14.69 -4.88
N ARG A 31 3.18 -15.88 -4.78
CA ARG A 31 1.90 -16.20 -5.42
C ARG A 31 1.10 -17.10 -4.49
N ARG A 32 -0.15 -16.74 -4.26
CA ARG A 32 -1.08 -17.54 -3.44
C ARG A 32 -1.33 -18.94 -4.00
N ASP A 33 -1.30 -19.08 -5.33
CA ASP A 33 -1.64 -20.29 -6.06
C ASP A 33 -0.51 -21.33 -6.13
N ARG A 34 0.72 -20.98 -5.76
CA ARG A 34 1.89 -21.85 -5.89
C ARG A 34 2.65 -22.16 -4.62
N ASN A 35 2.25 -21.63 -3.48
CA ASN A 35 2.97 -21.78 -2.19
C ASN A 35 4.49 -21.52 -2.30
N VAL A 36 4.89 -20.69 -3.24
CA VAL A 36 6.31 -20.34 -3.43
C VAL A 36 6.63 -19.19 -2.49
N LEU A 37 7.49 -19.43 -1.52
CA LEU A 37 7.97 -18.39 -0.62
C LEU A 37 8.78 -17.35 -1.42
N MET A 38 8.57 -16.09 -1.07
CA MET A 38 9.36 -14.98 -1.58
C MET A 38 10.81 -15.10 -1.07
N SER A 39 11.82 -14.74 -1.83
CA SER A 39 13.19 -14.65 -1.29
C SER A 39 13.36 -13.40 -0.41
N GLY A 40 14.31 -13.40 0.52
CA GLY A 40 14.64 -12.23 1.36
C GLY A 40 14.95 -11.00 0.51
N HIS A 41 15.68 -11.19 -0.59
CA HIS A 41 15.94 -10.13 -1.55
C HIS A 41 14.65 -9.55 -2.16
N ALA A 42 13.71 -10.40 -2.58
CA ALA A 42 12.44 -9.94 -3.15
C ALA A 42 11.58 -9.20 -2.12
N LEU A 43 11.56 -9.68 -0.86
CA LEU A 43 10.89 -9.00 0.24
C LEU A 43 11.54 -7.65 0.52
N PHE A 44 12.88 -7.59 0.60
CA PHE A 44 13.64 -6.36 0.80
C PHE A 44 13.29 -5.32 -0.26
N ILE A 45 13.32 -5.71 -1.54
CA ILE A 45 12.98 -4.81 -2.66
C ILE A 45 11.53 -4.33 -2.55
N LYS A 46 10.59 -5.26 -2.34
CA LYS A 46 9.16 -4.93 -2.26
C LYS A 46 8.86 -3.95 -1.13
N TYR A 47 9.40 -4.23 0.04
CA TYR A 47 9.16 -3.44 1.23
C TYR A 47 9.81 -2.04 1.13
N ASN A 48 11.09 -1.99 0.80
CA ASN A 48 11.80 -0.71 0.71
C ASN A 48 11.35 0.14 -0.49
N LEU A 49 10.86 -0.48 -1.57
CA LEU A 49 10.22 0.27 -2.64
C LEU A 49 8.97 0.99 -2.15
N ALA A 50 8.14 0.31 -1.35
CA ALA A 50 6.96 0.91 -0.75
C ALA A 50 7.33 2.10 0.17
N LYS A 51 8.37 1.94 1.00
CA LYS A 51 8.88 3.02 1.86
C LYS A 51 9.36 4.22 1.05
N LEU A 52 10.15 4.00 0.01
CA LEU A 52 10.62 5.09 -0.86
C LEU A 52 9.48 5.84 -1.55
N MET A 53 8.36 5.17 -1.84
CA MET A 53 7.19 5.82 -2.47
C MET A 53 6.48 6.81 -1.54
N ILE A 54 6.65 6.68 -0.24
CA ILE A 54 6.12 7.61 0.78
C ILE A 54 7.20 8.55 1.33
N GLY A 55 8.43 8.51 0.77
CA GLY A 55 9.53 9.37 1.20
C GLY A 55 10.34 8.85 2.39
N ASP A 56 10.07 7.63 2.86
CA ASP A 56 10.80 7.01 3.97
C ASP A 56 12.17 6.48 3.54
N ALA A 57 13.10 6.39 4.49
CA ALA A 57 14.42 5.82 4.26
C ALA A 57 14.39 4.29 4.06
N ILE A 58 15.38 3.78 3.33
CA ILE A 58 15.62 2.34 3.18
C ILE A 58 16.04 1.76 4.53
N ILE A 59 15.46 0.62 4.91
CA ILE A 59 15.92 -0.16 6.06
C ILE A 59 16.70 -1.39 5.62
N THR A 60 17.81 -1.64 6.28
CA THR A 60 18.67 -2.81 6.09
C THR A 60 18.56 -3.79 7.27
N ASP A 61 18.38 -3.24 8.46
CA ASP A 61 18.27 -4.00 9.69
C ASP A 61 16.80 -4.24 10.06
N LEU A 62 16.48 -5.49 10.40
CA LEU A 62 15.15 -5.86 10.84
C LEU A 62 15.05 -5.73 12.35
N LEU A 63 14.15 -4.87 12.81
CA LEU A 63 13.74 -4.84 14.21
C LEU A 63 12.60 -5.85 14.42
N TYR A 64 12.78 -6.76 15.36
CA TYR A 64 11.69 -7.63 15.82
C TYR A 64 10.75 -6.83 16.71
N ILE A 65 9.60 -6.47 16.17
CA ILE A 65 8.56 -5.75 16.91
C ILE A 65 7.33 -6.65 17.00
N SER A 66 6.55 -6.47 18.06
CA SER A 66 5.22 -7.07 18.17
C SER A 66 4.40 -6.68 16.92
N MET A 67 3.69 -7.65 16.34
CA MET A 67 2.90 -7.41 15.12
C MET A 67 1.87 -6.31 15.38
N PRO A 68 1.90 -5.20 14.62
CA PRO A 68 0.83 -4.22 14.69
C PRO A 68 -0.45 -4.85 14.14
N ILE A 69 -1.59 -4.47 14.70
CA ILE A 69 -2.89 -4.84 14.16
C ILE A 69 -3.14 -3.92 12.97
N PHE A 70 -3.17 -4.48 11.77
CA PHE A 70 -3.53 -3.70 10.58
C PHE A 70 -5.02 -3.34 10.62
N PRO A 71 -5.40 -2.12 10.19
CA PRO A 71 -6.79 -1.75 10.06
C PRO A 71 -7.56 -2.76 9.20
N THR A 72 -8.69 -3.21 9.71
CA THR A 72 -9.57 -4.16 8.99
C THR A 72 -10.55 -3.46 8.07
N LEU A 73 -10.86 -2.21 8.38
CA LEU A 73 -11.78 -1.36 7.64
C LEU A 73 -11.03 -0.15 7.09
N ALA A 74 -10.70 -0.19 5.82
CA ALA A 74 -10.25 0.98 5.08
C ALA A 74 -10.98 1.00 3.74
N GLN A 75 -11.50 2.16 3.35
CA GLN A 75 -12.30 2.30 2.15
C GLN A 75 -12.01 3.61 1.43
N ILE A 76 -12.28 3.62 0.14
CA ILE A 76 -12.36 4.84 -0.65
C ILE A 76 -13.82 5.16 -0.83
N GLY A 77 -14.21 6.37 -0.49
CA GLY A 77 -15.57 6.86 -0.61
C GLY A 77 -15.63 8.21 -1.31
N SER A 78 -16.79 8.83 -1.24
CA SER A 78 -17.04 10.18 -1.73
C SER A 78 -18.11 10.80 -0.84
N ASP A 79 -17.90 12.04 -0.42
CA ASP A 79 -18.86 12.87 0.30
C ASP A 79 -19.47 13.95 -0.60
N GLY A 80 -19.84 13.59 -1.81
CA GLY A 80 -20.33 14.52 -2.82
C GLY A 80 -19.22 15.09 -3.69
N ALA A 81 -18.53 16.13 -3.27
CA ALA A 81 -17.52 16.81 -4.09
C ALA A 81 -16.09 16.25 -3.91
N THR A 82 -15.84 15.44 -2.89
CA THR A 82 -14.50 15.02 -2.49
C THR A 82 -14.37 13.51 -2.50
N LEU A 83 -13.32 12.99 -3.14
CA LEU A 83 -12.88 11.63 -2.90
C LEU A 83 -12.22 11.56 -1.53
N ILE A 84 -12.66 10.64 -0.72
CA ILE A 84 -12.14 10.43 0.62
C ILE A 84 -11.50 9.04 0.76
N PHE A 85 -10.42 8.99 1.50
CA PHE A 85 -9.86 7.77 2.05
C PHE A 85 -10.22 7.72 3.53
N ASP A 86 -10.94 6.69 3.91
CA ASP A 86 -11.43 6.49 5.26
C ASP A 86 -10.77 5.24 5.85
N VAL A 87 -10.15 5.40 7.00
CA VAL A 87 -9.62 4.33 7.82
C VAL A 87 -10.52 4.25 9.04
N GLY A 88 -11.53 3.40 9.00
CA GLY A 88 -12.58 3.30 10.03
C GLY A 88 -12.08 3.08 11.46
N ASP A 89 -10.81 2.72 11.63
CA ASP A 89 -10.15 2.55 12.92
C ASP A 89 -8.98 3.53 13.04
N VAL A 90 -8.70 3.96 14.27
CA VAL A 90 -7.48 4.71 14.57
C VAL A 90 -6.29 3.80 14.37
N TYR A 91 -5.37 4.20 13.48
CA TYR A 91 -4.11 3.51 13.32
C TYR A 91 -2.94 4.42 13.68
N ASP A 92 -1.86 3.81 14.12
CA ASP A 92 -0.64 4.51 14.47
C ASP A 92 0.20 4.77 13.21
N GLU A 93 0.28 6.03 12.80
CA GLU A 93 1.02 6.46 11.61
C GLU A 93 2.54 6.30 11.76
N ASP A 94 3.06 6.32 12.99
CA ASP A 94 4.47 6.06 13.26
C ASP A 94 4.82 4.59 13.05
N LEU A 95 3.84 3.71 13.19
CA LEU A 95 4.03 2.27 13.03
C LEU A 95 3.62 1.73 11.66
N MET A 96 2.69 2.39 10.95
CA MET A 96 2.10 1.85 9.73
C MET A 96 1.95 2.89 8.62
N PHE A 97 1.88 2.43 7.38
CA PHE A 97 1.47 3.24 6.23
C PHE A 97 0.68 2.38 5.23
N CYS A 98 -0.14 3.05 4.42
CA CYS A 98 -0.92 2.41 3.37
C CYS A 98 -0.49 2.87 1.98
N LEU A 99 -0.30 1.93 1.07
CA LEU A 99 -0.24 2.25 -0.36
C LEU A 99 -1.64 2.16 -0.95
N VAL A 100 -2.13 3.28 -1.43
CA VAL A 100 -3.41 3.39 -2.12
C VAL A 100 -3.17 3.40 -3.61
N LYS A 101 -3.91 2.55 -4.33
CA LYS A 101 -3.93 2.53 -5.79
C LYS A 101 -5.35 2.71 -6.28
N LEU A 102 -5.53 3.60 -7.26
CA LEU A 102 -6.82 3.87 -7.89
C LEU A 102 -6.72 3.70 -9.40
N THR A 103 -7.87 3.48 -10.03
CA THR A 103 -8.01 3.51 -11.50
C THR A 103 -8.58 4.85 -11.96
N THR A 104 -8.59 5.07 -13.27
CA THR A 104 -9.53 6.03 -13.90
C THR A 104 -10.97 5.59 -13.66
N PRO A 105 -11.94 6.52 -13.67
CA PRO A 105 -13.34 6.22 -13.52
C PRO A 105 -13.85 5.27 -14.60
N ARG A 106 -14.74 4.37 -14.20
CA ARG A 106 -15.32 3.34 -15.07
C ARG A 106 -16.84 3.28 -14.91
N VAL A 107 -17.51 2.70 -15.89
CA VAL A 107 -18.96 2.43 -15.78
C VAL A 107 -19.22 1.48 -14.62
N PRO A 108 -20.28 1.69 -13.81
CA PRO A 108 -20.55 0.88 -12.61
C PRO A 108 -20.68 -0.62 -12.83
N SER A 109 -21.12 -1.03 -14.03
CA SER A 109 -21.30 -2.44 -14.41
C SER A 109 -20.01 -3.23 -14.61
N ARG A 110 -18.85 -2.56 -14.70
CA ARG A 110 -17.57 -3.25 -14.91
C ARG A 110 -17.08 -3.97 -13.66
N SER A 111 -16.61 -5.20 -13.87
CA SER A 111 -15.92 -5.98 -12.85
C SER A 111 -14.60 -5.34 -12.46
N PHE A 112 -14.11 -5.64 -11.25
CA PHE A 112 -12.79 -5.22 -10.81
C PHE A 112 -11.71 -5.68 -11.81
N SER A 113 -10.81 -4.76 -12.15
CA SER A 113 -9.64 -5.05 -12.98
C SER A 113 -8.42 -4.37 -12.37
N PRO A 114 -7.33 -5.10 -12.13
CA PRO A 114 -6.09 -4.53 -11.63
C PRO A 114 -5.37 -3.66 -12.67
N GLN A 115 -5.79 -3.76 -13.94
CA GLN A 115 -5.21 -2.95 -15.02
C GLN A 115 -5.57 -1.48 -14.84
N GLY A 116 -4.57 -0.61 -14.98
CA GLY A 116 -4.76 0.83 -14.81
C GLY A 116 -4.71 1.34 -13.38
N LEU A 117 -4.47 0.48 -12.39
CA LEU A 117 -4.20 0.92 -11.02
C LEU A 117 -2.91 1.75 -10.98
N ARG A 118 -3.01 2.98 -10.45
CA ARG A 118 -1.88 3.88 -10.21
C ARG A 118 -1.76 4.19 -8.73
N ASN A 119 -0.52 4.30 -8.25
CA ASN A 119 -0.29 4.70 -6.86
C ASN A 119 -0.72 6.15 -6.67
N ILE A 120 -1.44 6.40 -5.60
CA ILE A 120 -1.82 7.73 -5.14
C ILE A 120 -0.95 8.04 -3.93
N PRO A 121 -0.07 9.04 -3.99
CA PRO A 121 0.69 9.46 -2.83
C PRO A 121 -0.29 10.07 -1.82
N LEU A 122 -0.31 9.52 -0.61
CA LEU A 122 -1.11 10.04 0.48
C LEU A 122 -0.17 10.63 1.53
N THR A 123 -0.53 11.82 2.00
CA THR A 123 0.05 12.39 3.21
C THR A 123 -1.01 12.25 4.29
N TYR A 124 -0.71 11.48 5.31
CA TYR A 124 -1.60 11.31 6.45
C TYR A 124 -1.50 12.54 7.36
N ASP A 125 -2.63 13.04 7.83
CA ASP A 125 -2.75 14.25 8.66
C ASP A 125 -3.20 13.95 10.10
N GLY A 126 -3.21 12.69 10.50
CA GLY A 126 -3.67 12.25 11.82
C GLY A 126 -5.18 12.05 11.93
N SER A 127 -5.96 12.37 10.87
CA SER A 127 -7.39 12.10 10.84
C SER A 127 -7.69 10.70 10.31
N GLY A 128 -8.79 10.08 10.74
CA GLY A 128 -9.25 8.80 10.21
C GLY A 128 -9.78 8.90 8.79
N THR A 129 -10.13 10.12 8.33
CA THR A 129 -10.75 10.38 7.03
C THR A 129 -10.15 11.62 6.40
N PHE A 130 -9.66 11.54 5.16
CA PHE A 130 -9.05 12.67 4.47
C PHE A 130 -9.29 12.66 2.96
N GLY A 131 -9.31 13.87 2.39
CA GLY A 131 -9.57 14.08 0.96
C GLY A 131 -8.37 13.72 0.08
N ILE A 132 -8.61 13.06 -1.03
CA ILE A 132 -7.57 12.62 -1.97
C ILE A 132 -7.70 13.20 -3.37
N ASN A 133 -8.58 14.20 -3.58
CA ASN A 133 -8.80 14.83 -4.90
C ASN A 133 -7.53 15.38 -5.51
N ALA A 134 -6.74 16.13 -4.74
CA ALA A 134 -5.50 16.74 -5.21
C ALA A 134 -4.49 15.68 -5.65
N ALA A 135 -4.28 14.65 -4.84
CA ALA A 135 -3.39 13.53 -5.15
C ALA A 135 -3.90 12.74 -6.37
N TYR A 136 -5.21 12.53 -6.48
CA TYR A 136 -5.81 11.87 -7.63
C TYR A 136 -5.61 12.68 -8.92
N SER A 137 -5.94 13.99 -8.90
CA SER A 137 -5.82 14.84 -10.07
C SER A 137 -4.36 15.04 -10.51
N ALA A 138 -3.41 15.02 -9.59
CA ALA A 138 -1.98 15.06 -9.92
C ALA A 138 -1.53 13.84 -10.75
N ILE A 139 -2.16 12.68 -10.55
CA ILE A 139 -1.81 11.43 -11.25
C ILE A 139 -2.60 11.24 -12.55
N PHE A 140 -3.88 11.61 -12.55
CA PHE A 140 -4.80 11.36 -13.68
C PHE A 140 -5.14 12.60 -14.51
N GLY A 141 -4.79 13.79 -14.04
CA GLY A 141 -5.02 15.07 -14.75
C GLY A 141 -6.44 15.63 -14.61
N PHE A 142 -7.31 14.98 -13.84
CA PHE A 142 -8.70 15.40 -13.62
C PHE A 142 -9.25 14.87 -12.31
N VAL A 143 -10.34 15.44 -11.81
CA VAL A 143 -11.14 14.91 -10.70
C VAL A 143 -12.23 14.01 -11.28
N PRO A 144 -12.52 12.83 -10.69
CA PRO A 144 -13.52 11.92 -11.22
C PRO A 144 -14.92 12.54 -11.26
N SER A 145 -15.65 12.24 -12.31
CA SER A 145 -17.06 12.65 -12.44
C SER A 145 -17.99 11.74 -11.64
N TRP A 146 -19.17 12.26 -11.29
CA TRP A 146 -20.24 11.56 -10.56
C TRP A 146 -20.78 10.35 -11.34
N ASN A 147 -21.40 9.44 -10.63
CA ASN A 147 -22.00 8.20 -11.17
C ASN A 147 -21.02 7.27 -11.89
N LEU A 148 -19.74 7.43 -11.63
CA LEU A 148 -18.70 6.51 -12.11
C LEU A 148 -18.11 5.73 -10.94
N THR A 149 -17.54 4.58 -11.26
CA THR A 149 -16.92 3.69 -10.28
C THR A 149 -15.40 3.78 -10.38
N LEU A 150 -14.74 3.94 -9.25
CA LEU A 150 -13.30 3.74 -9.10
C LEU A 150 -13.03 2.34 -8.55
N HIS A 151 -12.07 1.66 -9.13
CA HIS A 151 -11.51 0.46 -8.51
C HIS A 151 -10.29 0.85 -7.69
N PHE A 152 -10.14 0.23 -6.53
CA PHE A 152 -9.04 0.53 -5.62
C PHE A 152 -8.34 -0.73 -5.12
N SER A 153 -7.11 -0.55 -4.69
CA SER A 153 -6.33 -1.54 -3.96
C SER A 153 -5.59 -0.83 -2.82
N LEU A 154 -5.81 -1.29 -1.62
CA LEU A 154 -5.19 -0.78 -0.39
C LEU A 154 -4.22 -1.85 0.13
N GLN A 155 -3.01 -1.49 0.44
CA GLN A 155 -2.03 -2.40 1.01
C GLN A 155 -1.29 -1.73 2.16
N TRP A 156 -1.42 -2.31 3.33
CA TRP A 156 -0.78 -1.84 4.55
C TRP A 156 0.61 -2.42 4.73
N PHE A 157 1.48 -1.60 5.29
CA PHE A 157 2.86 -1.92 5.62
C PHE A 157 3.15 -1.45 7.03
N CYS A 158 3.92 -2.23 7.79
CA CYS A 158 4.51 -1.75 9.03
C CYS A 158 5.77 -0.95 8.70
N ARG A 159 6.00 0.20 9.34
CA ARG A 159 7.18 1.05 9.08
C ARG A 159 8.48 0.48 9.62
N THR A 160 8.39 -0.28 10.68
CA THR A 160 9.52 -0.75 11.48
C THR A 160 9.89 -2.21 11.22
N ALA A 161 9.00 -2.96 10.56
CA ALA A 161 9.22 -4.34 10.18
C ALA A 161 8.62 -4.63 8.81
N PRO A 162 9.14 -5.57 8.00
CA PRO A 162 8.64 -5.86 6.66
C PRO A 162 7.33 -6.66 6.68
N LEU A 163 6.44 -6.32 7.59
CA LEU A 163 5.08 -6.84 7.64
C LEU A 163 4.24 -6.14 6.60
N ILE A 164 3.60 -6.92 5.75
CA ILE A 164 2.77 -6.46 4.65
C ILE A 164 1.50 -7.28 4.67
N ASN A 165 0.34 -6.62 4.77
CA ASN A 165 -0.92 -7.35 4.65
C ASN A 165 -1.23 -7.73 3.19
N SER A 166 -2.20 -8.62 3.02
CA SER A 166 -2.78 -8.89 1.71
C SER A 166 -3.49 -7.65 1.19
N PRO A 167 -3.35 -7.29 -0.10
CA PRO A 167 -4.07 -6.16 -0.66
C PRO A 167 -5.58 -6.32 -0.49
N GLN A 168 -6.21 -5.30 0.06
CA GLN A 168 -7.67 -5.17 0.04
C GLN A 168 -8.03 -4.54 -1.31
N VAL A 169 -8.91 -5.17 -2.06
CA VAL A 169 -9.36 -4.67 -3.36
C VAL A 169 -10.85 -4.47 -3.35
N GLY A 170 -11.30 -3.42 -4.01
CA GLY A 170 -12.71 -3.08 -4.05
C GLY A 170 -13.03 -2.09 -5.14
N LYS A 171 -14.29 -1.67 -5.12
CA LYS A 171 -14.80 -0.60 -5.98
C LYS A 171 -15.66 0.34 -5.15
N THR A 172 -15.61 1.61 -5.47
CA THR A 172 -16.49 2.63 -4.90
C THR A 172 -17.21 3.38 -6.00
N LEU A 173 -18.48 3.68 -5.77
CA LEU A 173 -19.28 4.54 -6.63
C LEU A 173 -19.08 5.98 -6.17
N ILE A 174 -18.79 6.89 -7.11
CA ILE A 174 -18.73 8.31 -6.86
C ILE A 174 -20.15 8.86 -6.96
N VAL A 175 -20.73 9.24 -5.83
CA VAL A 175 -22.09 9.78 -5.77
C VAL A 175 -22.04 11.31 -5.63
N ALA A 176 -22.94 11.99 -6.34
CA ALA A 176 -23.25 13.38 -6.03
C ALA A 176 -24.23 13.41 -4.85
N ILE A 177 -24.03 14.34 -3.92
CA ILE A 177 -25.01 14.71 -2.89
C ILE A 177 -25.93 15.77 -3.47
#